data_8bc4f1a9958ee87da2d87a2f49b11dd3
#
_entry.id   8bc4f1a9958ee87da2d87a2f49b11dd3
#
_cell.length_a   1.000
_cell.length_b   1.000
_cell.length_c   1.000
_cell.angle_alpha   90.00
_cell.angle_beta   90.00
_cell.angle_gamma   90.00
#
_symmetry.space_group_name_H-M   'P 1'
#
loop_
_entity.id
_entity.type
_entity.pdbx_description
1 polymer ?
#
loop_
_entity_poly.entity_id
_entity_poly.type
_entity_poly.pdbx_seq_one_letter_code
_entity_poly.pdbx_strand_id
1 'polypeptide(L)'
;MNLDTDLISNIRINLSAVERRTTSLTKRRSVKKDYQAAWLLKAISLIDLTTLSGDDTAGKVERLCEKAKRPISTDLLEKLGLKQGDIQVGAVCVYHHLIKEAKKNLPNNIPVAAVSTGFPAGLSSFKTRKLEIIESIKNGADEIDIVIN
;
A
#
# COMPACT_ATOMS: atom_id res chain seq x y z
N MET A 1 20.87 6.58 10.06
CA MET A 1 21.33 5.39 9.31
C MET A 1 22.02 5.90 8.06
N ASN A 2 23.28 5.55 7.85
CA ASN A 2 23.99 5.91 6.62
C ASN A 2 23.67 4.88 5.54
N LEU A 3 23.37 5.34 4.33
CA LEU A 3 23.13 4.49 3.18
C LEU A 3 24.47 3.83 2.77
N ASP A 4 24.48 2.50 2.66
CA ASP A 4 25.61 1.76 2.11
C ASP A 4 25.57 1.86 0.57
N THR A 5 26.29 2.82 0.04
CA THR A 5 26.37 3.07 -1.41
C THR A 5 27.15 1.96 -2.15
N ASP A 6 28.08 1.30 -1.46
CA ASP A 6 28.88 0.23 -2.06
C ASP A 6 28.05 -1.04 -2.25
N LEU A 7 27.16 -1.33 -1.29
CA LEU A 7 26.18 -2.41 -1.44
C LEU A 7 25.32 -2.18 -2.69
N ILE A 8 24.78 -0.97 -2.87
CA ILE A 8 23.90 -0.63 -4.00
C ILE A 8 24.65 -0.71 -5.33
N SER A 9 25.85 -0.13 -5.41
CA SER A 9 26.63 -0.08 -6.65
C SER A 9 27.12 -1.46 -7.11
N ASN A 10 27.24 -2.41 -6.19
CA ASN A 10 27.69 -3.78 -6.48
C ASN A 10 26.55 -4.74 -6.82
N ILE A 11 25.28 -4.34 -6.70
CA ILE A 11 24.15 -5.17 -7.09
C ILE A 11 24.21 -5.45 -8.60
N ARG A 12 24.12 -6.73 -8.95
CA ARG A 12 24.04 -7.19 -10.34
C ARG A 12 22.77 -8.01 -10.50
N ILE A 13 21.95 -7.60 -11.45
CA ILE A 13 20.68 -8.29 -11.75
C ILE A 13 20.80 -8.96 -13.12
N ASN A 14 20.60 -10.28 -13.15
CA ASN A 14 20.49 -11.00 -14.40
C ASN A 14 19.04 -10.93 -14.89
N LEU A 15 18.75 -10.01 -15.79
CA LEU A 15 17.42 -9.78 -16.33
C LEU A 15 16.79 -11.05 -16.88
N SER A 16 17.50 -11.81 -17.72
CA SER A 16 17.00 -13.05 -18.31
C SER A 16 16.62 -14.12 -17.27
N ALA A 17 17.35 -14.17 -16.14
CA ALA A 17 17.00 -15.07 -15.05
C ALA A 17 15.72 -14.63 -14.32
N VAL A 18 15.56 -13.32 -14.10
CA VAL A 18 14.34 -12.74 -13.51
C VAL A 18 13.14 -12.99 -14.41
N GLU A 19 13.23 -12.72 -15.70
CA GLU A 19 12.15 -12.91 -16.67
C GLU A 19 11.71 -14.40 -16.76
N ARG A 20 12.67 -15.32 -16.80
CA ARG A 20 12.35 -16.76 -16.77
C ARG A 20 11.64 -17.16 -15.48
N ARG A 21 12.08 -16.63 -14.34
CA ARG A 21 11.46 -16.91 -13.04
C ARG A 21 10.04 -16.38 -12.99
N THR A 22 9.80 -15.14 -13.38
CA THR A 22 8.46 -14.53 -13.38
C THR A 22 7.51 -15.26 -14.33
N THR A 23 7.95 -15.58 -15.54
CA THR A 23 7.16 -16.38 -16.51
C THR A 23 6.81 -17.76 -15.94
N SER A 24 7.68 -18.39 -15.16
CA SER A 24 7.42 -19.67 -14.54
C SER A 24 6.40 -19.61 -13.39
N LEU A 25 6.26 -18.45 -12.71
CA LEU A 25 5.35 -18.30 -11.56
C LEU A 25 3.89 -18.54 -11.95
N THR A 26 3.45 -18.03 -13.09
CA THR A 26 2.06 -18.18 -13.58
C THR A 26 1.73 -19.62 -13.97
N LYS A 27 2.74 -20.44 -14.28
CA LYS A 27 2.62 -21.85 -14.67
C LYS A 27 2.79 -22.81 -13.50
N ARG A 28 3.10 -22.32 -12.31
CA ARG A 28 3.28 -23.15 -11.12
C ARG A 28 1.93 -23.65 -10.60
N ARG A 29 2.02 -24.66 -9.74
CA ARG A 29 0.85 -25.24 -9.07
C ARG A 29 0.00 -24.16 -8.40
N SER A 30 -1.27 -24.09 -8.74
CA SER A 30 -2.24 -23.18 -8.10
C SER A 30 -2.64 -23.70 -6.72
N VAL A 31 -2.86 -22.77 -5.80
CA VAL A 31 -3.45 -23.04 -4.49
C VAL A 31 -4.97 -23.17 -4.65
N LYS A 32 -5.60 -24.12 -3.96
CA LYS A 32 -7.04 -24.42 -4.10
C LYS A 32 -7.70 -24.59 -2.72
N LYS A 33 -9.04 -24.51 -2.72
CA LYS A 33 -9.90 -24.76 -1.55
C LYS A 33 -9.51 -23.89 -0.35
N ASP A 34 -9.39 -24.45 0.83
CA ASP A 34 -9.10 -23.73 2.08
C ASP A 34 -7.77 -22.98 2.05
N TYR A 35 -6.76 -23.53 1.41
CA TYR A 35 -5.49 -22.82 1.21
C TYR A 35 -5.65 -21.59 0.30
N GLN A 36 -6.51 -21.66 -0.71
CA GLN A 36 -6.81 -20.50 -1.54
C GLN A 36 -7.54 -19.43 -0.73
N ALA A 37 -8.51 -19.80 0.10
CA ALA A 37 -9.22 -18.89 0.99
C ALA A 37 -8.25 -18.22 1.96
N ALA A 38 -7.37 -18.98 2.62
CA ALA A 38 -6.35 -18.46 3.53
C ALA A 38 -5.41 -17.45 2.83
N TRP A 39 -4.97 -17.74 1.60
CA TRP A 39 -4.13 -16.81 0.82
C TRP A 39 -4.88 -15.55 0.40
N LEU A 40 -6.17 -15.64 0.07
CA LEU A 40 -6.99 -14.46 -0.24
C LEU A 40 -7.17 -13.58 1.00
N LEU A 41 -7.43 -14.15 2.16
CA LEU A 41 -7.48 -13.41 3.42
C LEU A 41 -6.13 -12.74 3.74
N LYS A 42 -5.04 -13.47 3.54
CA LYS A 42 -3.69 -12.90 3.69
C LYS A 42 -3.44 -11.77 2.70
N ALA A 43 -3.88 -11.91 1.45
CA ALA A 43 -3.74 -10.86 0.44
C ALA A 43 -4.48 -9.58 0.86
N ILE A 44 -5.69 -9.68 1.43
CA ILE A 44 -6.42 -8.52 1.96
C ILE A 44 -5.59 -7.78 3.00
N SER A 45 -4.94 -8.49 3.90
CA SER A 45 -4.10 -7.87 4.95
C SER A 45 -2.80 -7.22 4.44
N LEU A 46 -2.50 -7.34 3.16
CA LEU A 46 -1.32 -6.77 2.50
C LEU A 46 -1.70 -5.70 1.47
N ILE A 47 -2.98 -5.37 1.35
CA ILE A 47 -3.45 -4.35 0.41
C ILE A 47 -3.24 -2.95 1.02
N ASP A 48 -2.61 -2.07 0.28
CA ASP A 48 -2.71 -0.64 0.48
C ASP A 48 -3.96 -0.14 -0.25
N LEU A 49 -5.04 0.05 0.50
CA LEU A 49 -6.32 0.47 -0.08
C LEU A 49 -6.23 1.92 -0.53
N THR A 50 -6.25 2.13 -1.83
CA THR A 50 -5.76 3.36 -2.46
C THR A 50 -6.86 4.16 -3.15
N THR A 51 -6.80 5.49 -3.03
CA THR A 51 -7.48 6.43 -3.93
C THR A 51 -6.52 7.55 -4.31
N LEU A 52 -6.32 7.74 -5.63
CA LEU A 52 -5.35 8.68 -6.21
C LEU A 52 -5.97 9.42 -7.40
N SER A 53 -7.22 9.79 -7.30
CA SER A 53 -7.91 10.58 -8.31
C SER A 53 -7.75 12.07 -8.02
N GLY A 54 -7.59 12.88 -9.06
CA GLY A 54 -7.45 14.33 -8.90
C GLY A 54 -8.69 15.04 -8.35
N ASP A 55 -9.82 14.35 -8.31
CA ASP A 55 -11.11 14.79 -7.77
C ASP A 55 -11.45 14.17 -6.41
N ASP A 56 -10.48 13.57 -5.73
CA ASP A 56 -10.69 12.98 -4.41
C ASP A 56 -11.10 14.03 -3.38
N THR A 57 -12.12 13.69 -2.61
CA THR A 57 -12.67 14.54 -1.56
C THR A 57 -12.53 13.88 -0.18
N ALA A 58 -12.64 14.69 0.89
CA ALA A 58 -12.67 14.19 2.26
C ALA A 58 -13.71 13.08 2.46
N GLY A 59 -14.93 13.24 1.94
CA GLY A 59 -15.98 12.22 2.04
C GLY A 59 -15.68 10.93 1.26
N LYS A 60 -14.88 11.00 0.18
CA LYS A 60 -14.41 9.81 -0.53
C LYS A 60 -13.36 9.05 0.29
N VAL A 61 -12.45 9.80 0.93
CA VAL A 61 -11.43 9.23 1.83
C VAL A 61 -12.08 8.63 3.08
N GLU A 62 -13.06 9.29 3.68
CA GLU A 62 -13.83 8.75 4.81
C GLU A 62 -14.45 7.39 4.47
N ARG A 63 -15.14 7.28 3.31
CA ARG A 63 -15.70 5.98 2.85
C ARG A 63 -14.62 4.93 2.59
N LEU A 64 -13.45 5.33 2.09
CA LEU A 64 -12.31 4.45 1.89
C LEU A 64 -11.80 3.91 3.24
N CYS A 65 -11.67 4.77 4.24
CA CYS A 65 -11.27 4.40 5.59
C CYS A 65 -12.27 3.43 6.25
N GLU A 66 -13.58 3.64 6.02
CA GLU A 66 -14.60 2.68 6.50
C GLU A 66 -14.44 1.29 5.85
N LYS A 67 -14.13 1.23 4.55
CA LYS A 67 -13.82 -0.04 3.88
C LYS A 67 -12.51 -0.66 4.41
N ALA A 68 -11.51 0.15 4.70
CA ALA A 68 -10.24 -0.32 5.24
C ALA A 68 -10.39 -1.02 6.59
N LYS A 69 -11.23 -0.47 7.45
CA LYS A 69 -11.57 -1.05 8.77
C LYS A 69 -12.40 -2.32 8.66
N ARG A 70 -13.20 -2.46 7.62
CA ARG A 70 -14.15 -3.57 7.42
C ARG A 70 -14.10 -4.10 5.98
N PRO A 71 -12.97 -4.70 5.58
CA PRO A 71 -12.78 -5.14 4.19
C PRO A 71 -13.61 -6.38 3.83
N ILE A 72 -14.17 -7.07 4.83
CA ILE A 72 -14.96 -8.30 4.67
C ILE A 72 -16.29 -8.10 5.36
N SER A 73 -17.37 -8.60 4.75
CA SER A 73 -18.72 -8.56 5.31
C SER A 73 -18.87 -9.45 6.56
N THR A 74 -19.71 -9.04 7.49
CA THR A 74 -19.90 -9.74 8.78
C THR A 74 -20.36 -11.19 8.58
N ASP A 75 -21.28 -11.44 7.66
CA ASP A 75 -21.79 -12.78 7.35
C ASP A 75 -20.72 -13.72 6.81
N LEU A 76 -19.73 -13.19 6.06
CA LEU A 76 -18.60 -13.98 5.59
C LEU A 76 -17.60 -14.25 6.70
N LEU A 77 -17.33 -13.27 7.58
CA LEU A 77 -16.48 -13.48 8.76
C LEU A 77 -17.06 -14.57 9.65
N GLU A 78 -18.34 -14.55 9.94
CA GLU A 78 -19.02 -15.58 10.75
C GLU A 78 -18.88 -16.98 10.14
N LYS A 79 -19.10 -17.11 8.82
CA LYS A 79 -18.91 -18.40 8.10
C LYS A 79 -17.48 -18.90 8.14
N LEU A 80 -16.51 -18.02 8.26
CA LEU A 80 -15.07 -18.35 8.39
C LEU A 80 -14.62 -18.56 9.84
N GLY A 81 -15.51 -18.36 10.82
CA GLY A 81 -15.17 -18.42 12.24
C GLY A 81 -14.29 -17.27 12.72
N LEU A 82 -14.31 -16.15 12.00
CA LEU A 82 -13.55 -14.94 12.29
C LEU A 82 -14.43 -13.85 12.91
N LYS A 83 -13.80 -12.90 13.59
CA LYS A 83 -14.46 -11.74 14.21
C LYS A 83 -14.15 -10.46 13.44
N GLN A 84 -14.98 -9.45 13.63
CA GLN A 84 -14.71 -8.11 13.12
C GLN A 84 -13.38 -7.59 13.70
N GLY A 85 -12.48 -7.17 12.81
CA GLY A 85 -11.13 -6.70 13.18
C GLY A 85 -10.01 -7.75 13.04
N ASP A 86 -10.33 -9.04 12.90
CA ASP A 86 -9.31 -10.08 12.67
C ASP A 86 -8.61 -9.92 11.32
N ILE A 87 -9.30 -9.36 10.34
CA ILE A 87 -8.76 -9.04 9.02
C ILE A 87 -8.93 -7.54 8.76
N GLN A 88 -7.81 -6.89 8.50
CA GLN A 88 -7.74 -5.47 8.13
C GLN A 88 -6.83 -5.33 6.91
N VAL A 89 -6.91 -4.21 6.20
CA VAL A 89 -5.97 -3.89 5.13
C VAL A 89 -4.60 -3.51 5.68
N GLY A 90 -3.57 -3.58 4.84
CA GLY A 90 -2.20 -3.22 5.21
C GLY A 90 -2.05 -1.73 5.49
N ALA A 91 -2.59 -0.89 4.62
CA ALA A 91 -2.58 0.57 4.77
C ALA A 91 -3.75 1.21 4.00
N VAL A 92 -3.92 2.52 4.18
CA VAL A 92 -4.71 3.38 3.27
C VAL A 92 -3.77 4.34 2.59
N CYS A 93 -3.76 4.36 1.25
CA CYS A 93 -2.88 5.20 0.47
C CYS A 93 -3.65 6.35 -0.19
N VAL A 94 -3.16 7.58 0.00
CA VAL A 94 -3.78 8.82 -0.48
C VAL A 94 -2.72 9.83 -0.94
N TYR A 95 -3.15 10.90 -1.61
CA TYR A 95 -2.31 12.07 -1.84
C TYR A 95 -2.03 12.83 -0.53
N HIS A 96 -0.90 13.52 -0.47
CA HIS A 96 -0.41 14.26 0.70
C HIS A 96 -1.42 15.23 1.33
N HIS A 97 -2.29 15.88 0.55
CA HIS A 97 -3.28 16.81 1.08
C HIS A 97 -4.47 16.13 1.80
N LEU A 98 -4.64 14.82 1.63
CA LEU A 98 -5.71 14.01 2.26
C LEU A 98 -5.22 13.17 3.46
N ILE A 99 -3.94 13.22 3.80
CA ILE A 99 -3.36 12.46 4.92
C ILE A 99 -4.10 12.73 6.23
N LYS A 100 -4.31 14.02 6.55
CA LYS A 100 -5.00 14.41 7.81
C LYS A 100 -6.41 13.87 7.88
N GLU A 101 -7.12 13.83 6.75
CA GLU A 101 -8.46 13.26 6.70
C GLU A 101 -8.43 11.74 6.89
N ALA A 102 -7.49 11.05 6.26
CA ALA A 102 -7.31 9.61 6.46
C ALA A 102 -6.96 9.30 7.94
N LYS A 103 -6.00 10.02 8.53
CA LYS A 103 -5.60 9.85 9.94
C LYS A 103 -6.75 10.07 10.92
N LYS A 104 -7.64 11.04 10.64
CA LYS A 104 -8.82 11.31 11.47
C LYS A 104 -9.82 10.15 11.47
N ASN A 105 -9.92 9.43 10.36
CA ASN A 105 -10.94 8.40 10.14
C ASN A 105 -10.43 6.96 10.34
N LEU A 106 -9.12 6.77 10.56
CA LEU A 106 -8.51 5.46 10.78
C LEU A 106 -8.10 5.24 12.24
N PRO A 107 -8.15 4.00 12.74
CA PRO A 107 -7.53 3.65 14.00
C PRO A 107 -5.99 3.60 13.84
N ASN A 108 -5.25 3.74 14.94
CA ASN A 108 -3.79 3.82 14.92
C ASN A 108 -3.07 2.57 14.37
N ASN A 109 -3.75 1.45 14.28
CA ASN A 109 -3.20 0.19 13.77
C ASN A 109 -3.35 0.01 12.25
N ILE A 110 -3.98 0.95 11.55
CA ILE A 110 -3.99 0.99 10.09
C ILE A 110 -3.17 2.20 9.66
N PRO A 111 -1.98 2.00 9.07
CA PRO A 111 -1.12 3.09 8.66
C PRO A 111 -1.69 3.87 7.48
N VAL A 112 -1.28 5.12 7.35
CA VAL A 112 -1.56 5.98 6.20
C VAL A 112 -0.30 6.09 5.36
N ALA A 113 -0.35 5.55 4.16
CA ALA A 113 0.65 5.73 3.13
C ALA A 113 0.35 6.99 2.30
N ALA A 114 1.37 7.70 1.89
CA ALA A 114 1.23 8.85 1.00
C ALA A 114 2.07 8.68 -0.25
N VAL A 115 1.43 8.79 -1.42
CA VAL A 115 2.19 8.86 -2.68
C VAL A 115 2.99 10.15 -2.73
N SER A 116 4.20 10.06 -3.24
CA SER A 116 5.15 11.15 -3.22
C SER A 116 6.08 11.13 -4.44
N THR A 117 7.04 12.04 -4.44
CA THR A 117 8.10 12.18 -5.44
C THR A 117 7.58 12.46 -6.85
N GLY A 118 6.48 13.25 -6.94
CA GLY A 118 5.90 13.66 -8.22
C GLY A 118 5.06 12.58 -8.90
N PHE A 119 4.36 11.77 -8.10
CA PHE A 119 3.43 10.76 -8.63
C PHE A 119 2.43 11.39 -9.63
N PRO A 120 2.10 10.74 -10.78
CA PRO A 120 2.55 9.39 -11.14
C PRO A 120 3.89 9.33 -11.91
N ALA A 121 4.36 10.43 -12.48
CA ALA A 121 5.46 10.41 -13.44
C ALA A 121 6.86 10.45 -12.81
N GLY A 122 7.00 10.99 -11.61
CA GLY A 122 8.29 11.10 -10.92
C GLY A 122 9.25 12.13 -11.55
N LEU A 123 8.78 13.04 -12.37
CA LEU A 123 9.60 13.97 -13.18
C LEU A 123 9.89 15.31 -12.50
N SER A 124 9.39 15.52 -11.29
CA SER A 124 9.67 16.76 -10.53
C SER A 124 11.16 16.86 -10.16
N SER A 125 11.63 18.08 -9.91
CA SER A 125 13.00 18.30 -9.44
C SER A 125 13.26 17.56 -8.11
N PHE A 126 14.51 17.17 -7.86
CA PHE A 126 14.87 16.49 -6.61
C PHE A 126 14.48 17.29 -5.37
N LYS A 127 14.66 18.63 -5.41
CA LYS A 127 14.25 19.52 -4.30
C LYS A 127 12.76 19.44 -4.02
N THR A 128 11.94 19.46 -5.04
CA THR A 128 10.46 19.36 -4.92
C THR A 128 10.05 18.01 -4.37
N ARG A 129 10.62 16.93 -4.90
CA ARG A 129 10.34 15.56 -4.42
C ARG A 129 10.68 15.38 -2.94
N LYS A 130 11.83 15.94 -2.51
CA LYS A 130 12.23 15.91 -1.10
C LYS A 130 11.27 16.69 -0.21
N LEU A 131 10.83 17.88 -0.64
CA LEU A 131 9.85 18.68 0.11
C LEU A 131 8.52 17.98 0.24
N GLU A 132 8.04 17.33 -0.79
CA GLU A 132 6.79 16.56 -0.78
C GLU A 132 6.82 15.45 0.28
N ILE A 133 7.92 14.70 0.38
CA ILE A 133 8.11 13.69 1.44
C ILE A 133 8.06 14.35 2.83
N ILE A 134 8.79 15.45 3.02
CA ILE A 134 8.84 16.15 4.31
C ILE A 134 7.44 16.63 4.72
N GLU A 135 6.69 17.20 3.81
CA GLU A 135 5.32 17.67 4.09
C GLU A 135 4.37 16.50 4.36
N SER A 136 4.49 15.38 3.66
CA SER A 136 3.70 14.18 3.93
C SER A 136 3.94 13.66 5.35
N ILE A 137 5.20 13.57 5.78
CA ILE A 137 5.57 13.16 7.14
C ILE A 137 5.00 14.15 8.19
N LYS A 138 5.13 15.46 7.96
CA LYS A 138 4.57 16.50 8.86
C LYS A 138 3.04 16.41 8.97
N ASN A 139 2.37 16.01 7.90
CA ASN A 139 0.92 15.80 7.89
C ASN A 139 0.49 14.48 8.55
N GLY A 140 1.43 13.63 8.94
CA GLY A 140 1.19 12.41 9.71
C GLY A 140 1.17 11.13 8.88
N ALA A 141 1.78 11.11 7.68
CA ALA A 141 1.98 9.87 6.94
C ALA A 141 2.89 8.92 7.73
N ASP A 142 2.49 7.66 7.82
CA ASP A 142 3.27 6.59 8.44
C ASP A 142 4.22 5.95 7.39
N GLU A 143 3.81 5.97 6.12
CA GLU A 143 4.54 5.38 5.00
C GLU A 143 4.61 6.35 3.81
N ILE A 144 5.66 6.24 3.03
CA ILE A 144 5.88 7.06 1.82
C ILE A 144 6.05 6.15 0.62
N ASP A 145 5.16 6.33 -0.35
CA ASP A 145 5.17 5.63 -1.63
C ASP A 145 5.96 6.45 -2.66
N ILE A 146 7.15 5.95 -3.01
CA ILE A 146 8.10 6.68 -3.85
C ILE A 146 7.96 6.24 -5.30
N VAL A 147 7.78 7.22 -6.19
CA VAL A 147 7.91 6.99 -7.64
C VAL A 147 9.40 7.03 -8.02
N ILE A 148 9.85 5.96 -8.63
CA ILE A 148 11.22 5.82 -9.17
C ILE A 148 11.15 6.02 -10.68
N ASN A 149 11.96 6.97 -11.16
CA ASN A 149 12.12 7.26 -12.59
C ASN A 149 13.54 6.93 -13.03
#